data_35745e5bd4d97f9fbba563bb47d1db70
#
_entry.id   35745e5bd4d97f9fbba563bb47d1db70
#
_cell.length_a   1.000
_cell.length_b   1.000
_cell.length_c   1.000
_cell.angle_alpha   90.00
_cell.angle_beta   90.00
_cell.angle_gamma   90.00
#
_symmetry.space_group_name_H-M   'P 1'
#
loop_
_entity.id
_entity.type
_entity.pdbx_description
1 polymer ?
#
loop_
_entity_poly.entity_id
_entity_poly.type
_entity_poly.pdbx_seq_one_letter_code
_entity_poly.pdbx_strand_id
1 'polypeptide(L)'
;TGFVKKGNVGNLTVKQMKEMMAHGMSFQSHTVNHPDLSVTDKATQKDELTNSIDFLEDKLNTKVNTIAYPSGRYNQTTLGLAKKTYKLGLTTNEGLASANDGLISLNRVRILPTTTAKGLLSKITTDNK
;
A
#
# COMPACT_ATOMS: atom_id res chain seq x y z
N THR A 1 -4.79 -8.37 2.85
CA THR A 1 -4.95 -9.60 2.03
C THR A 1 -5.42 -10.76 2.88
N GLY A 2 -4.85 -11.01 4.05
CA GLY A 2 -5.27 -12.09 4.95
C GLY A 2 -6.71 -11.95 5.44
N PHE A 3 -7.19 -10.75 5.62
CA PHE A 3 -8.58 -10.48 5.98
C PHE A 3 -9.55 -10.86 4.86
N VAL A 4 -9.23 -10.59 3.61
CA VAL A 4 -10.02 -11.03 2.45
C VAL A 4 -10.02 -12.56 2.35
N LYS A 5 -8.85 -13.20 2.50
CA LYS A 5 -8.69 -14.65 2.46
C LYS A 5 -9.50 -15.38 3.55
N LYS A 6 -9.60 -14.78 4.74
CA LYS A 6 -10.35 -15.33 5.87
C LYS A 6 -11.85 -15.08 5.81
N GLY A 7 -12.33 -14.26 4.87
CA GLY A 7 -13.75 -13.94 4.74
C GLY A 7 -14.33 -13.20 5.95
N ASN A 8 -13.53 -12.37 6.63
CA ASN A 8 -13.96 -11.66 7.83
C ASN A 8 -15.12 -10.70 7.52
N VAL A 9 -16.09 -10.66 8.40
CA VAL A 9 -17.20 -9.71 8.34
C VAL A 9 -16.66 -8.27 8.35
N GLY A 10 -17.18 -7.42 7.47
CA GLY A 10 -16.74 -6.03 7.32
C GLY A 10 -15.59 -5.82 6.33
N ASN A 11 -15.02 -6.87 5.75
CA ASN A 11 -14.02 -6.77 4.69
C ASN A 11 -14.63 -7.08 3.33
N LEU A 12 -14.00 -6.55 2.27
CA LEU A 12 -14.43 -6.80 0.90
C LEU A 12 -14.26 -8.26 0.53
N THR A 13 -15.27 -8.84 -0.11
CA THR A 13 -15.15 -10.13 -0.79
C THR A 13 -14.48 -9.98 -2.14
N VAL A 14 -13.91 -11.08 -2.67
CA VAL A 14 -13.32 -11.10 -4.03
C VAL A 14 -14.34 -10.68 -5.08
N LYS A 15 -15.63 -11.05 -4.92
CA LYS A 15 -16.72 -10.62 -5.83
C LYS A 15 -16.86 -9.11 -5.84
N GLN A 16 -16.93 -8.48 -4.66
CA GLN A 16 -17.02 -7.01 -4.54
C GLN A 16 -15.78 -6.32 -5.10
N MET A 17 -14.58 -6.87 -4.86
CA MET A 17 -13.34 -6.33 -5.44
C MET A 17 -13.39 -6.35 -6.98
N LYS A 18 -13.83 -7.45 -7.59
CA LYS A 18 -14.00 -7.55 -9.05
C LYS A 18 -15.03 -6.57 -9.59
N GLU A 19 -16.12 -6.37 -8.89
CA GLU A 19 -17.14 -5.37 -9.23
C GLU A 19 -16.56 -3.95 -9.19
N MET A 20 -15.81 -3.60 -8.14
CA MET A 20 -15.11 -2.30 -8.02
C MET A 20 -14.10 -2.12 -9.16
N MET A 21 -13.37 -3.16 -9.55
CA MET A 21 -12.43 -3.11 -10.68
C MET A 21 -13.15 -2.83 -12.01
N ALA A 22 -14.33 -3.39 -12.22
CA ALA A 22 -15.15 -3.10 -13.40
C ALA A 22 -15.58 -1.61 -13.48
N HIS A 23 -15.54 -0.90 -12.34
CA HIS A 23 -15.79 0.54 -12.24
C HIS A 23 -14.49 1.38 -12.14
N GLY A 24 -13.35 0.83 -12.55
CA GLY A 24 -12.08 1.56 -12.65
C GLY A 24 -11.25 1.61 -11.38
N MET A 25 -11.60 0.88 -10.33
CA MET A 25 -10.76 0.80 -9.12
C MET A 25 -9.63 -0.21 -9.27
N SER A 26 -8.48 0.04 -8.64
CA SER A 26 -7.36 -0.90 -8.59
C SER A 26 -7.12 -1.38 -7.16
N PHE A 27 -6.65 -2.63 -7.03
CA PHE A 27 -6.25 -3.22 -5.76
C PHE A 27 -4.75 -3.45 -5.73
N GLN A 28 -4.11 -3.03 -4.64
CA GLN A 28 -2.67 -3.11 -4.46
C GLN A 28 -2.33 -3.76 -3.12
N SER A 29 -1.06 -4.10 -2.90
CA SER A 29 -0.63 -4.84 -1.71
C SER A 29 -0.62 -3.97 -0.44
N HIS A 30 -0.96 -4.62 0.67
CA HIS A 30 -0.82 -4.11 2.03
C HIS A 30 -0.41 -5.25 2.98
N THR A 31 0.46 -6.16 2.51
CA THR A 31 0.87 -7.41 3.15
C THR A 31 -0.28 -8.43 3.31
N VAL A 32 0.00 -9.59 3.88
CA VAL A 32 -1.01 -10.63 4.15
C VAL A 32 -1.70 -10.39 5.50
N ASN A 33 -0.93 -10.23 6.57
CA ASN A 33 -1.41 -10.21 7.95
C ASN A 33 -1.25 -8.86 8.66
N HIS A 34 -0.81 -7.82 7.94
CA HIS A 34 -0.59 -6.48 8.49
C HIS A 34 0.43 -6.44 9.65
N PRO A 35 1.61 -7.08 9.55
CA PRO A 35 2.61 -7.06 10.60
C PRO A 35 3.31 -5.70 10.68
N ASP A 36 3.96 -5.44 11.81
CA ASP A 36 4.95 -4.37 11.92
C ASP A 36 6.25 -4.80 11.22
N LEU A 37 6.43 -4.38 9.98
CA LEU A 37 7.60 -4.76 9.16
C LEU A 37 8.92 -4.21 9.70
N SER A 38 8.90 -3.21 10.59
CA SER A 38 10.12 -2.64 11.17
C SER A 38 10.84 -3.57 12.14
N VAL A 39 10.09 -4.51 12.75
CA VAL A 39 10.60 -5.46 13.76
C VAL A 39 10.41 -6.93 13.36
N THR A 40 9.74 -7.19 12.24
CA THR A 40 9.53 -8.55 11.72
C THR A 40 10.84 -9.09 11.11
N ASP A 41 11.10 -10.40 11.24
CA ASP A 41 12.26 -11.05 10.62
C ASP A 41 12.18 -11.06 9.08
N LYS A 42 13.35 -11.20 8.44
CA LYS A 42 13.49 -11.10 6.98
C LYS A 42 12.67 -12.16 6.22
N ALA A 43 12.59 -13.39 6.72
CA ALA A 43 11.87 -14.46 6.03
C ALA A 43 10.38 -14.17 6.04
N THR A 44 9.84 -13.82 7.20
CA THR A 44 8.43 -13.42 7.35
C THR A 44 8.12 -12.16 6.53
N GLN A 45 9.00 -11.14 6.53
CA GLN A 45 8.81 -9.97 5.65
C GLN A 45 8.69 -10.36 4.18
N LYS A 46 9.56 -11.25 3.69
CA LYS A 46 9.53 -11.72 2.32
C LYS A 46 8.18 -12.38 2.02
N ASP A 47 7.73 -13.30 2.86
CA ASP A 47 6.47 -14.03 2.68
C ASP A 47 5.26 -13.08 2.71
N GLU A 48 5.23 -12.13 3.62
CA GLU A 48 4.19 -11.09 3.71
C GLU A 48 4.08 -10.24 2.45
N LEU A 49 5.21 -9.88 1.85
CA LEU A 49 5.28 -9.09 0.63
C LEU A 49 4.90 -9.91 -0.61
N THR A 50 5.47 -11.11 -0.79
CA THR A 50 5.24 -11.93 -1.99
C THR A 50 3.87 -12.58 -2.00
N ASN A 51 3.46 -13.24 -0.91
CA ASN A 51 2.18 -13.94 -0.87
C ASN A 51 0.97 -13.01 -1.01
N SER A 52 1.12 -11.72 -0.66
CA SER A 52 0.05 -10.75 -0.88
C SER A 52 -0.15 -10.42 -2.36
N ILE A 53 0.93 -10.41 -3.16
CA ILE A 53 0.87 -10.26 -4.62
C ILE A 53 0.22 -11.48 -5.22
N ASP A 54 0.76 -12.67 -4.93
CA ASP A 54 0.29 -13.93 -5.49
C ASP A 54 -1.22 -14.10 -5.27
N PHE A 55 -1.69 -13.80 -4.05
CA PHE A 55 -3.12 -13.85 -3.74
C PHE A 55 -3.95 -12.86 -4.58
N LEU A 56 -3.53 -11.61 -4.67
CA LEU A 56 -4.30 -10.58 -5.38
C LEU A 56 -4.27 -10.82 -6.89
N GLU A 57 -3.12 -11.18 -7.47
CA GLU A 57 -2.99 -11.47 -8.89
C GLU A 57 -3.82 -12.71 -9.29
N ASP A 58 -3.75 -13.79 -8.49
CA ASP A 58 -4.54 -15.00 -8.74
C ASP A 58 -6.06 -14.74 -8.66
N LYS A 59 -6.53 -14.05 -7.61
CA LYS A 59 -7.98 -13.86 -7.39
C LYS A 59 -8.60 -12.79 -8.27
N LEU A 60 -7.83 -11.76 -8.65
CA LEU A 60 -8.35 -10.61 -9.36
C LEU A 60 -7.94 -10.56 -10.84
N ASN A 61 -7.04 -11.43 -11.28
CA ASN A 61 -6.47 -11.43 -12.64
C ASN A 61 -5.94 -10.02 -13.02
N THR A 62 -5.12 -9.45 -12.15
CA THR A 62 -4.57 -8.09 -12.29
C THR A 62 -3.08 -8.09 -11.95
N LYS A 63 -2.38 -6.99 -12.24
CA LYS A 63 -1.00 -6.81 -11.80
C LYS A 63 -0.93 -5.97 -10.53
N VAL A 64 -0.16 -6.45 -9.56
CA VAL A 64 0.12 -5.77 -8.30
C VAL A 64 1.56 -5.27 -8.33
N ASN A 65 1.73 -3.97 -8.33
CA ASN A 65 3.04 -3.32 -8.45
C ASN A 65 3.32 -2.28 -7.37
N THR A 66 2.39 -2.10 -6.44
CA THR A 66 2.48 -1.11 -5.37
C THR A 66 2.26 -1.76 -4.01
N ILE A 67 3.05 -1.36 -3.01
CA ILE A 67 2.86 -1.70 -1.61
C ILE A 67 2.56 -0.43 -0.80
N ALA A 68 1.52 -0.45 0.03
CA ALA A 68 1.39 0.46 1.15
C ALA A 68 1.88 -0.27 2.41
N TYR A 69 2.87 0.28 3.10
CA TYR A 69 3.42 -0.39 4.30
C TYR A 69 2.42 -0.32 5.46
N PRO A 70 2.15 -1.45 6.16
CA PRO A 70 1.31 -1.46 7.35
C PRO A 70 1.74 -0.41 8.36
N SER A 71 0.80 0.47 8.75
CA SER A 71 1.06 1.61 9.65
C SER A 71 2.23 2.51 9.24
N GLY A 72 2.70 2.43 8.00
CA GLY A 72 3.89 3.13 7.52
C GLY A 72 5.20 2.62 8.13
N ARG A 73 5.21 1.44 8.77
CA ARG A 73 6.37 0.88 9.46
C ARG A 73 7.15 -0.06 8.54
N TYR A 74 8.43 0.18 8.43
CA TYR A 74 9.38 -0.59 7.62
C TYR A 74 10.81 -0.39 8.12
N ASN A 75 11.74 -1.22 7.67
CA ASN A 75 13.18 -1.08 7.91
C ASN A 75 13.96 -1.27 6.59
N GLN A 76 15.29 -1.21 6.64
CA GLN A 76 16.13 -1.36 5.44
C GLN A 76 15.97 -2.72 4.74
N THR A 77 15.70 -3.78 5.51
CA THR A 77 15.39 -5.11 4.95
C THR A 77 14.09 -5.06 4.15
N THR A 78 13.05 -4.41 4.69
CA THR A 78 11.77 -4.22 4.00
C THR A 78 11.96 -3.47 2.68
N LEU A 79 12.70 -2.36 2.69
CA LEU A 79 12.97 -1.59 1.47
C LEU A 79 13.74 -2.40 0.42
N GLY A 80 14.75 -3.17 0.86
CA GLY A 80 15.52 -4.03 -0.02
C GLY A 80 14.71 -5.16 -0.66
N LEU A 81 13.73 -5.72 0.06
CA LEU A 81 12.79 -6.71 -0.46
C LEU A 81 11.77 -6.05 -1.38
N ALA A 82 11.15 -4.95 -0.94
CA ALA A 82 10.14 -4.24 -1.71
C ALA A 82 10.67 -3.74 -3.07
N LYS A 83 11.91 -3.24 -3.12
CA LYS A 83 12.56 -2.80 -4.37
C LYS A 83 12.68 -3.90 -5.42
N LYS A 84 12.75 -5.17 -5.00
CA LYS A 84 12.83 -6.32 -5.91
C LYS A 84 11.45 -6.79 -6.39
N THR A 85 10.40 -6.43 -5.68
CA THR A 85 9.07 -7.02 -5.81
C THR A 85 8.04 -6.01 -6.34
N TYR A 86 8.19 -4.73 -5.96
CA TYR A 86 7.25 -3.66 -6.29
C TYR A 86 7.92 -2.54 -7.09
N LYS A 87 7.13 -1.78 -7.82
CA LYS A 87 7.57 -0.56 -8.48
C LYS A 87 7.44 0.67 -7.56
N LEU A 88 6.41 0.67 -6.71
CA LEU A 88 6.11 1.78 -5.80
C LEU A 88 5.90 1.27 -4.37
N GLY A 89 6.39 2.05 -3.40
CA GLY A 89 6.14 1.84 -1.97
C GLY A 89 5.62 3.12 -1.33
N LEU A 90 4.47 3.02 -0.65
CA LEU A 90 3.80 4.15 -0.01
C LEU A 90 3.97 4.08 1.49
N THR A 91 4.44 5.18 2.07
CA THR A 91 4.59 5.34 3.52
C THR A 91 3.39 6.08 4.12
N THR A 92 3.46 6.41 5.41
CA THR A 92 2.54 7.35 6.08
C THR A 92 3.21 8.69 6.38
N ASN A 93 4.42 8.91 5.87
CA ASN A 93 5.10 10.20 6.00
C ASN A 93 4.28 11.27 5.28
N GLU A 94 4.02 12.38 5.97
CA GLU A 94 3.25 13.49 5.41
C GLU A 94 4.08 14.25 4.38
N GLY A 95 3.47 14.59 3.25
CA GLY A 95 4.08 15.39 2.20
C GLY A 95 3.71 14.92 0.79
N LEU A 96 4.12 15.69 -0.20
CA LEU A 96 4.01 15.28 -1.60
C LEU A 96 5.05 14.22 -1.92
N ALA A 97 4.67 13.27 -2.75
CA ALA A 97 5.61 12.27 -3.27
C ALA A 97 6.53 12.90 -4.32
N SER A 98 7.82 12.61 -4.22
CA SER A 98 8.83 13.02 -5.20
C SER A 98 9.63 11.81 -5.67
N ALA A 99 10.02 11.80 -6.94
CA ALA A 99 10.93 10.78 -7.47
C ALA A 99 12.29 10.78 -6.73
N ASN A 100 12.69 11.93 -6.17
CA ASN A 100 13.92 12.08 -5.38
C ASN A 100 13.86 11.37 -4.02
N ASP A 101 12.65 11.09 -3.48
CA ASP A 101 12.46 10.35 -2.22
C ASP A 101 12.72 8.85 -2.38
N GLY A 102 12.91 8.40 -3.64
CA GLY A 102 12.97 6.98 -3.99
C GLY A 102 11.58 6.35 -4.12
N LEU A 103 11.36 5.62 -5.21
CA LEU A 103 10.04 5.06 -5.56
C LEU A 103 9.45 4.08 -4.53
N ILE A 104 10.26 3.57 -3.62
CA ILE A 104 9.87 2.56 -2.62
C ILE A 104 9.59 3.16 -1.23
N SER A 105 9.64 4.49 -1.07
CA SER A 105 9.39 5.18 0.21
C SER A 105 8.64 6.51 0.04
N LEU A 106 7.71 6.54 -0.88
CA LEU A 106 6.97 7.76 -1.25
C LEU A 106 6.13 8.29 -0.09
N ASN A 107 6.19 9.60 0.09
CA ASN A 107 5.35 10.34 1.02
C ASN A 107 3.88 10.36 0.56
N ARG A 108 2.98 10.70 1.46
CA ARG A 108 1.54 10.82 1.16
C ARG A 108 0.92 12.01 1.86
N VAL A 109 0.09 12.73 1.14
CA VAL A 109 -0.79 13.74 1.77
C VAL A 109 -1.91 13.02 2.50
N ARG A 110 -1.99 13.20 3.82
CA ARG A 110 -3.03 12.60 4.65
C ARG A 110 -4.32 13.43 4.57
N ILE A 111 -5.40 12.76 4.19
CA ILE A 111 -6.75 13.34 4.19
C ILE A 111 -7.51 12.79 5.40
N LEU A 112 -8.09 13.69 6.18
CA LEU A 112 -8.91 13.38 7.35
C LEU A 112 -10.38 13.71 7.04
N PRO A 113 -11.35 13.18 7.78
CA PRO A 113 -12.76 13.54 7.62
C PRO A 113 -13.05 15.04 7.78
N THR A 114 -12.17 15.76 8.48
CA THR A 114 -12.22 17.21 8.69
C THR A 114 -11.47 18.02 7.64
N THR A 115 -10.80 17.37 6.67
CA THR A 115 -10.04 18.07 5.63
C THR A 115 -10.99 18.73 4.64
N THR A 116 -10.96 20.06 4.58
CA THR A 116 -11.73 20.84 3.61
C THR A 116 -11.05 20.86 2.23
N ALA A 117 -11.78 21.19 1.16
CA ALA A 117 -11.19 21.37 -0.17
C ALA A 117 -10.05 22.42 -0.16
N LYS A 118 -10.22 23.53 0.55
CA LYS A 118 -9.17 24.56 0.73
C LYS A 118 -7.95 23.98 1.46
N GLY A 119 -8.17 23.19 2.51
CA GLY A 119 -7.11 22.51 3.26
C GLY A 119 -6.35 21.49 2.41
N LEU A 120 -7.04 20.77 1.53
CA LEU A 120 -6.41 19.87 0.57
C LEU A 120 -5.56 20.65 -0.44
N LEU A 121 -6.13 21.67 -1.05
CA LEU A 121 -5.40 22.50 -2.01
C LEU A 121 -4.13 23.10 -1.40
N SER A 122 -4.18 23.61 -0.16
CA SER A 122 -2.98 24.15 0.49
C SER A 122 -1.90 23.07 0.70
N LYS A 123 -2.27 21.83 0.98
CA LYS A 123 -1.32 20.72 1.16
C LYS A 123 -0.62 20.31 -0.14
N ILE A 124 -1.30 20.39 -1.28
CA ILE A 124 -0.76 19.96 -2.58
C ILE A 124 -0.12 21.09 -3.40
N THR A 125 -0.27 22.37 -2.99
CA THR A 125 0.29 23.51 -3.70
C THR A 125 1.51 24.15 -3.01
N THR A 126 1.81 23.79 -1.76
CA THR A 126 2.88 24.43 -0.97
C THR A 126 4.30 23.96 -1.26
N ASP A 127 4.49 22.93 -2.08
CA ASP A 127 5.83 22.36 -2.33
C ASP A 127 6.41 22.69 -3.71
N ASN A 128 5.98 23.79 -4.33
CA ASN A 128 6.66 24.35 -5.51
C ASN A 128 7.71 25.41 -5.11
N LYS A 129 8.53 25.14 -4.07
CA LYS A 129 9.73 25.97 -3.79
C LYS A 129 10.97 25.11 -3.69
#